data_f28b89ae6f805ea42e3a89ebbc521e5e
#
_entry.id   f28b89ae6f805ea42e3a89ebbc521e5e
#
_cell.length_a   1.000
_cell.length_b   1.000
_cell.length_c   1.000
_cell.angle_alpha   90.00
_cell.angle_beta   90.00
_cell.angle_gamma   90.00
#
_symmetry.space_group_name_H-M   'P 1'
#
loop_
_entity.id
_entity.type
_entity.pdbx_description
1 polymer ?
#
loop_
_entity_poly.entity_id
_entity_poly.type
_entity_poly.pdbx_seq_one_letter_code
_entity_poly.pdbx_strand_id
1 'polypeptide(L)'
;MKKLLAAFIISLIAAQIHAADKSLLDAAKAEGKASFYANITAVEPIMKAFIADTGVKAEYTRISTTKFVATAVTEFEAGKFMADVVQAPLPVLELLKGKGMLAAYRSPAAAGYPDWTRKDDRIQLFGIEYVALIYNKELVKKTDVPRRYEDLTDPRWRNKIVMADPGTHPTTISWLIGLKENVFKSEAEWMKFLRGLAANKPMFVASFGPTPAPVESGEKLIAISMPKYIVTKAPAPLDWARVEQPMLGTPRAIAITSKAPHPNAAKLFMDYWLSKKAMDVLAKEVGEYVLAPGVFPPIEGISSAKVVAIRELSDDEIQKWGNQFKKIFDVR
;
A
#
# COMPACT_ATOMS: atom_id res chain seq x y z
N MET A 1 21.02 4.33 45.98
CA MET A 1 21.03 5.61 45.26
C MET A 1 20.89 5.45 43.74
N LYS A 2 21.69 4.63 43.02
CA LYS A 2 21.60 4.49 41.56
C LYS A 2 20.23 4.02 41.01
N LYS A 3 19.50 3.12 41.72
CA LYS A 3 18.16 2.64 41.31
C LYS A 3 17.04 3.69 41.49
N LEU A 4 17.14 4.54 42.51
CA LEU A 4 16.18 5.64 42.73
C LEU A 4 16.36 6.78 41.67
N LEU A 5 17.59 7.06 41.28
CA LEU A 5 17.90 8.07 40.25
C LEU A 5 17.34 7.62 38.86
N ALA A 6 17.51 6.34 38.52
CA ALA A 6 16.98 5.77 37.27
C ALA A 6 15.44 5.81 37.20
N ALA A 7 14.75 5.48 38.31
CA ALA A 7 13.29 5.54 38.37
C ALA A 7 12.77 6.98 38.28
N PHE A 8 13.48 7.96 38.83
CA PHE A 8 13.11 9.38 38.77
C PHE A 8 13.31 9.95 37.35
N ILE A 9 14.38 9.55 36.65
CA ILE A 9 14.63 9.95 35.26
C ILE A 9 13.58 9.36 34.33
N ILE A 10 13.19 8.09 34.50
CA ILE A 10 12.18 7.44 33.69
C ILE A 10 10.80 8.10 33.89
N SER A 11 10.43 8.47 35.13
CA SER A 11 9.19 9.16 35.41
C SER A 11 9.14 10.60 34.86
N LEU A 12 10.28 11.31 34.84
CA LEU A 12 10.38 12.65 34.24
C LEU A 12 10.23 12.58 32.71
N ILE A 13 10.85 11.61 32.06
CA ILE A 13 10.75 11.41 30.60
C ILE A 13 9.32 11.05 30.21
N ALA A 14 8.67 10.15 30.94
CA ALA A 14 7.27 9.79 30.71
C ALA A 14 6.33 10.99 30.88
N ALA A 15 6.55 11.84 31.88
CA ALA A 15 5.78 13.06 32.09
C ALA A 15 5.96 14.09 30.98
N GLN A 16 7.18 14.21 30.43
CA GLN A 16 7.45 15.14 29.31
C GLN A 16 6.83 14.65 28.01
N ILE A 17 6.80 13.34 27.74
CA ILE A 17 6.14 12.76 26.57
C ILE A 17 4.62 13.01 26.66
N HIS A 18 3.99 12.76 27.81
CA HIS A 18 2.56 13.02 28.01
C HIS A 18 2.18 14.50 27.87
N ALA A 19 3.04 15.42 28.31
CA ALA A 19 2.80 16.86 28.18
C ALA A 19 2.93 17.31 26.71
N ALA A 20 3.89 16.79 25.95
CA ALA A 20 4.06 17.08 24.54
C ALA A 20 2.88 16.56 23.68
N ASP A 21 2.41 15.36 23.95
CA ASP A 21 1.24 14.77 23.27
C ASP A 21 -0.05 15.56 23.54
N LYS A 22 -0.25 16.03 24.78
CA LYS A 22 -1.40 16.86 25.14
C LYS A 22 -1.34 18.22 24.44
N SER A 23 -0.17 18.85 24.39
CA SER A 23 0.02 20.14 23.72
C SER A 23 -0.25 20.05 22.22
N LEU A 24 0.21 18.97 21.55
CA LEU A 24 -0.07 18.73 20.14
C LEU A 24 -1.56 18.51 19.89
N LEU A 25 -2.23 17.73 20.73
CA LEU A 25 -3.67 17.47 20.64
C LEU A 25 -4.49 18.76 20.79
N ASP A 26 -4.16 19.60 21.76
CA ASP A 26 -4.86 20.87 22.00
C ASP A 26 -4.66 21.85 20.82
N ALA A 27 -3.43 21.94 20.28
CA ALA A 27 -3.13 22.73 19.10
C ALA A 27 -3.86 22.22 17.84
N ALA A 28 -3.89 20.90 17.63
CA ALA A 28 -4.61 20.29 16.52
C ALA A 28 -6.14 20.51 16.62
N LYS A 29 -6.70 20.46 17.84
CA LYS A 29 -8.11 20.79 18.06
C LYS A 29 -8.42 22.25 17.74
N ALA A 30 -7.52 23.17 18.04
CA ALA A 30 -7.67 24.57 17.68
C ALA A 30 -7.66 24.79 16.16
N GLU A 31 -6.90 23.98 15.40
CA GLU A 31 -6.92 23.98 13.93
C GLU A 31 -8.17 23.30 13.36
N GLY A 32 -8.80 22.39 14.09
CA GLY A 32 -10.12 21.83 13.87
C GLY A 32 -10.16 20.60 12.95
N LYS A 33 -9.23 20.45 11.99
CA LYS A 33 -9.25 19.34 11.04
C LYS A 33 -7.87 19.00 10.49
N ALA A 34 -7.74 17.77 9.95
CA ALA A 34 -6.65 17.34 9.07
C ALA A 34 -7.22 16.94 7.71
N SER A 35 -6.63 17.46 6.64
CA SER A 35 -6.98 17.13 5.25
C SER A 35 -6.00 16.12 4.69
N PHE A 36 -6.49 14.94 4.28
CA PHE A 36 -5.70 13.81 3.86
C PHE A 36 -5.95 13.47 2.39
N TYR A 37 -4.93 13.66 1.53
CA TYR A 37 -4.97 13.26 0.13
C TYR A 37 -4.25 11.92 -0.04
N ALA A 38 -4.94 10.92 -0.59
CA ALA A 38 -4.37 9.59 -0.66
C ALA A 38 -4.87 8.75 -1.85
N ASN A 39 -4.04 7.80 -2.28
CA ASN A 39 -4.46 6.79 -3.25
C ASN A 39 -5.04 5.52 -2.62
N ILE A 40 -4.76 5.26 -1.34
CA ILE A 40 -5.32 4.11 -0.60
C ILE A 40 -6.84 4.21 -0.52
N THR A 41 -7.51 3.09 -0.56
CA THR A 41 -8.98 2.99 -0.46
C THR A 41 -9.38 2.34 0.86
N ALA A 42 -10.67 2.45 1.21
CA ALA A 42 -11.24 1.88 2.43
C ALA A 42 -10.58 2.43 3.72
N VAL A 43 -10.35 3.75 3.76
CA VAL A 43 -9.74 4.44 4.90
C VAL A 43 -10.76 4.83 5.99
N GLU A 44 -12.04 4.64 5.74
CA GLU A 44 -13.13 5.03 6.61
C GLU A 44 -12.97 4.50 8.04
N PRO A 45 -12.56 3.24 8.28
CA PRO A 45 -12.37 2.73 9.63
C PRO A 45 -11.29 3.51 10.41
N ILE A 46 -10.15 3.79 9.79
CA ILE A 46 -9.06 4.53 10.44
C ILE A 46 -9.41 6.00 10.64
N MET A 47 -10.10 6.64 9.67
CA MET A 47 -10.58 8.02 9.80
C MET A 47 -11.57 8.15 10.96
N LYS A 48 -12.52 7.22 11.06
CA LYS A 48 -13.49 7.15 12.16
C LYS A 48 -12.79 6.96 13.51
N ALA A 49 -11.83 6.06 13.58
CA ALA A 49 -11.07 5.83 14.82
C ALA A 49 -10.25 7.05 15.22
N PHE A 50 -9.62 7.76 14.28
CA PHE A 50 -8.90 9.01 14.54
C PHE A 50 -9.83 10.07 15.14
N ILE A 51 -10.99 10.30 14.52
CA ILE A 51 -11.95 11.30 15.00
C ILE A 51 -12.46 10.95 16.41
N ALA A 52 -12.77 9.67 16.65
CA ALA A 52 -13.25 9.20 17.94
C ALA A 52 -12.23 9.39 19.07
N ASP A 53 -10.94 9.14 18.77
CA ASP A 53 -9.87 9.20 19.77
C ASP A 53 -9.38 10.63 20.03
N THR A 54 -9.39 11.50 19.02
CA THR A 54 -8.77 12.82 19.09
C THR A 54 -9.78 13.96 19.18
N GLY A 55 -10.98 13.77 18.68
CA GLY A 55 -11.97 14.83 18.48
C GLY A 55 -11.64 15.82 17.35
N VAL A 56 -10.52 15.60 16.61
CA VAL A 56 -10.15 16.39 15.44
C VAL A 56 -10.83 15.80 14.21
N LYS A 57 -11.44 16.63 13.35
CA LYS A 57 -12.02 16.14 12.09
C LYS A 57 -10.92 15.63 11.16
N ALA A 58 -11.25 14.65 10.34
CA ALA A 58 -10.38 14.17 9.28
C ALA A 58 -11.16 14.16 7.96
N GLU A 59 -10.63 14.84 6.95
CA GLU A 59 -11.21 14.94 5.61
C GLU A 59 -10.33 14.15 4.64
N TYR A 60 -10.94 13.23 3.89
CA TYR A 60 -10.24 12.37 2.95
C TYR A 60 -10.59 12.72 1.51
N THR A 61 -9.58 12.95 0.69
CA THR A 61 -9.69 13.11 -0.75
C THR A 61 -8.91 11.99 -1.46
N ARG A 62 -9.66 11.12 -2.15
CA ARG A 62 -9.04 10.06 -2.94
C ARG A 62 -8.53 10.61 -4.26
N ILE A 63 -7.24 10.40 -4.53
CA ILE A 63 -6.62 10.68 -5.82
C ILE A 63 -5.98 9.39 -6.33
N SER A 64 -6.32 8.95 -7.55
CA SER A 64 -5.67 7.76 -8.14
C SER A 64 -4.19 8.02 -8.38
N THR A 65 -3.36 6.98 -8.29
CA THR A 65 -1.90 7.09 -8.48
C THR A 65 -1.52 7.82 -9.75
N THR A 66 -2.21 7.53 -10.87
CA THR A 66 -1.98 8.13 -12.18
C THR A 66 -2.27 9.63 -12.26
N LYS A 67 -3.12 10.15 -11.38
CA LYS A 67 -3.50 11.58 -11.32
C LYS A 67 -2.81 12.32 -10.18
N PHE A 68 -2.20 11.59 -9.24
CA PHE A 68 -1.75 12.17 -7.98
C PHE A 68 -0.74 13.31 -8.18
N VAL A 69 0.31 13.06 -8.96
CA VAL A 69 1.36 14.05 -9.23
C VAL A 69 0.79 15.29 -9.90
N ALA A 70 0.06 15.10 -11.00
CA ALA A 70 -0.51 16.22 -11.76
C ALA A 70 -1.45 17.09 -10.90
N THR A 71 -2.36 16.45 -10.15
CA THR A 71 -3.29 17.14 -9.26
C THR A 71 -2.54 17.90 -8.17
N ALA A 72 -1.65 17.23 -7.43
CA ALA A 72 -0.92 17.83 -6.32
C ALA A 72 -0.04 19.01 -6.77
N VAL A 73 0.69 18.84 -7.88
CA VAL A 73 1.57 19.89 -8.41
C VAL A 73 0.76 21.09 -8.90
N THR A 74 -0.32 20.86 -9.68
CA THR A 74 -1.17 21.95 -10.17
C THR A 74 -1.79 22.76 -9.03
N GLU A 75 -2.33 22.07 -8.00
CA GLU A 75 -2.91 22.75 -6.84
C GLU A 75 -1.84 23.51 -6.03
N PHE A 76 -0.65 22.92 -5.86
CA PHE A 76 0.45 23.52 -5.11
C PHE A 76 0.97 24.79 -5.80
N GLU A 77 1.20 24.76 -7.11
CA GLU A 77 1.65 25.90 -7.91
C GLU A 77 0.60 27.03 -7.94
N ALA A 78 -0.68 26.64 -7.96
CA ALA A 78 -1.79 27.61 -7.85
C ALA A 78 -2.01 28.16 -6.44
N GLY A 79 -1.25 27.69 -5.43
CA GLY A 79 -1.46 28.08 -4.03
C GLY A 79 -2.78 27.54 -3.43
N LYS A 80 -3.36 26.50 -4.03
CA LYS A 80 -4.65 25.89 -3.64
C LYS A 80 -4.51 24.46 -3.11
N PHE A 81 -3.28 24.03 -2.80
CA PHE A 81 -3.03 22.70 -2.27
C PHE A 81 -3.47 22.64 -0.81
N MET A 82 -4.60 21.98 -0.57
CA MET A 82 -5.26 21.95 0.74
C MET A 82 -4.94 20.70 1.58
N ALA A 83 -4.05 19.83 1.08
CA ALA A 83 -3.66 18.67 1.83
C ALA A 83 -2.70 19.00 2.97
N ASP A 84 -3.01 18.53 4.17
CA ASP A 84 -2.11 18.55 5.33
C ASP A 84 -1.17 17.34 5.28
N VAL A 85 -1.72 16.18 4.93
CA VAL A 85 -1.01 14.90 4.85
C VAL A 85 -1.28 14.26 3.50
N VAL A 86 -0.25 13.68 2.91
CA VAL A 86 -0.32 12.93 1.64
C VAL A 86 0.13 11.50 1.83
N GLN A 87 -0.59 10.57 1.19
CA GLN A 87 -0.23 9.15 1.12
C GLN A 87 -0.28 8.70 -0.35
N ALA A 88 0.83 8.15 -0.81
CA ALA A 88 0.94 7.61 -2.16
C ALA A 88 2.05 6.54 -2.20
N PRO A 89 2.23 5.82 -3.32
CA PRO A 89 3.44 5.04 -3.54
C PRO A 89 4.69 5.92 -3.41
N LEU A 90 5.78 5.33 -2.94
CA LEU A 90 7.03 6.05 -2.65
C LEU A 90 7.52 6.95 -3.80
N PRO A 91 7.53 6.56 -5.12
CA PRO A 91 7.99 7.47 -6.19
C PRO A 91 7.21 8.75 -6.26
N VAL A 92 5.91 8.66 -6.07
CA VAL A 92 5.06 9.86 -6.07
C VAL A 92 5.52 10.82 -4.97
N LEU A 93 5.77 10.31 -3.75
CA LEU A 93 6.24 11.17 -2.67
C LEU A 93 7.68 11.66 -2.87
N GLU A 94 8.57 10.85 -3.46
CA GLU A 94 9.92 11.28 -3.81
C GLU A 94 9.88 12.43 -4.85
N LEU A 95 8.99 12.36 -5.83
CA LEU A 95 8.79 13.43 -6.79
C LEU A 95 8.27 14.70 -6.11
N LEU A 96 7.25 14.60 -5.25
CA LEU A 96 6.74 15.74 -4.49
C LEU A 96 7.83 16.35 -3.58
N LYS A 97 8.66 15.49 -2.97
CA LYS A 97 9.83 15.93 -2.18
C LYS A 97 10.82 16.72 -3.04
N GLY A 98 11.16 16.21 -4.23
CA GLY A 98 12.04 16.90 -5.18
C GLY A 98 11.53 18.29 -5.60
N LYS A 99 10.22 18.49 -5.57
CA LYS A 99 9.55 19.79 -5.81
C LYS A 99 9.42 20.68 -4.56
N GLY A 100 9.97 20.26 -3.42
CA GLY A 100 9.88 21.03 -2.16
C GLY A 100 8.48 21.02 -1.51
N MET A 101 7.62 20.09 -1.88
CA MET A 101 6.23 20.03 -1.42
C MET A 101 6.05 19.30 -0.09
N LEU A 102 7.09 18.67 0.47
CA LEU A 102 7.02 17.91 1.72
C LEU A 102 7.78 18.58 2.86
N ALA A 103 7.17 18.61 4.04
CA ALA A 103 7.78 19.09 5.28
C ALA A 103 8.65 18.02 5.93
N ALA A 104 9.66 18.44 6.66
CA ALA A 104 10.41 17.56 7.55
C ALA A 104 9.60 17.28 8.82
N TYR A 105 9.34 16.02 9.10
CA TYR A 105 8.72 15.57 10.34
C TYR A 105 9.03 14.10 10.62
N ARG A 106 9.58 13.82 11.79
CA ARG A 106 9.79 12.46 12.30
C ARG A 106 8.71 12.13 13.30
N SER A 107 7.77 11.28 12.91
CA SER A 107 6.75 10.81 13.82
C SER A 107 7.36 9.95 14.94
N PRO A 108 7.10 10.26 16.22
CA PRO A 108 7.51 9.40 17.33
C PRO A 108 6.84 8.04 17.29
N ALA A 109 5.64 7.93 16.70
CA ALA A 109 4.93 6.67 16.55
C ALA A 109 5.64 5.67 15.63
N ALA A 110 6.54 6.15 14.76
CA ALA A 110 7.34 5.30 13.88
C ALA A 110 8.65 4.78 14.52
N ALA A 111 8.90 5.06 15.79
CA ALA A 111 10.17 4.67 16.44
C ALA A 111 10.42 3.15 16.43
N GLY A 112 9.36 2.34 16.47
CA GLY A 112 9.45 0.87 16.44
C GLY A 112 9.49 0.24 15.04
N TYR A 113 9.36 1.04 13.98
CA TYR A 113 9.40 0.52 12.62
C TYR A 113 10.84 0.15 12.22
N PRO A 114 11.03 -0.81 11.29
CA PRO A 114 12.36 -1.13 10.76
C PRO A 114 13.05 0.10 10.16
N ASP A 115 14.37 0.24 10.35
CA ASP A 115 15.12 1.43 9.91
C ASP A 115 14.99 1.73 8.42
N TRP A 116 14.92 0.70 7.59
CA TRP A 116 14.76 0.86 6.14
C TRP A 116 13.45 1.52 5.71
N THR A 117 12.45 1.59 6.60
CA THR A 117 11.14 2.23 6.33
C THR A 117 11.21 3.75 6.39
N ARG A 118 12.24 4.29 7.01
CA ARG A 118 12.49 5.72 7.08
C ARG A 118 13.40 6.13 5.93
N LYS A 119 12.85 6.80 4.92
CA LYS A 119 13.65 7.23 3.77
C LYS A 119 14.51 8.44 4.10
N ASP A 120 13.93 9.38 4.83
CA ASP A 120 14.59 10.55 5.40
C ASP A 120 13.70 11.13 6.52
N ASP A 121 13.82 12.42 6.81
CA ASP A 121 12.96 13.11 7.77
C ASP A 121 11.61 13.59 7.19
N ARG A 122 11.30 13.28 5.92
CA ARG A 122 10.06 13.72 5.22
C ARG A 122 9.14 12.59 4.86
N ILE A 123 9.69 11.40 4.55
CA ILE A 123 8.92 10.27 4.03
C ILE A 123 9.05 9.06 4.94
N GLN A 124 7.92 8.56 5.43
CA GLN A 124 7.82 7.33 6.22
C GLN A 124 7.06 6.25 5.44
N LEU A 125 7.65 5.08 5.29
CA LEU A 125 6.95 3.90 4.79
C LEU A 125 6.15 3.25 5.93
N PHE A 126 4.90 2.85 5.65
CA PHE A 126 4.04 2.24 6.66
C PHE A 126 3.44 0.90 6.23
N GLY A 127 3.49 0.57 4.94
CA GLY A 127 2.91 -0.66 4.39
C GLY A 127 3.50 -1.02 3.04
N ILE A 128 3.05 -2.15 2.50
CA ILE A 128 3.40 -2.63 1.16
C ILE A 128 2.12 -3.01 0.43
N GLU A 129 1.90 -2.43 -0.74
CA GLU A 129 0.87 -2.86 -1.69
C GLU A 129 1.38 -4.10 -2.44
N TYR A 130 1.13 -5.27 -1.87
CA TYR A 130 1.66 -6.52 -2.39
C TYR A 130 0.64 -7.26 -3.26
N VAL A 131 1.17 -7.98 -4.25
CA VAL A 131 0.40 -8.74 -5.23
C VAL A 131 0.55 -10.23 -4.94
N ALA A 132 -0.56 -10.95 -4.97
CA ALA A 132 -0.64 -12.38 -4.84
C ALA A 132 -1.62 -12.99 -5.86
N LEU A 133 -1.64 -14.30 -5.93
CA LEU A 133 -2.63 -15.05 -6.68
C LEU A 133 -3.80 -15.35 -5.74
N ILE A 134 -4.93 -14.71 -5.96
CA ILE A 134 -6.18 -14.97 -5.22
C ILE A 134 -7.03 -15.93 -6.03
N TYR A 135 -7.63 -16.91 -5.38
CA TYR A 135 -8.45 -17.91 -6.05
C TYR A 135 -9.76 -18.19 -5.31
N ASN A 136 -10.74 -18.75 -6.02
CA ASN A 136 -11.98 -19.21 -5.43
C ASN A 136 -11.75 -20.61 -4.82
N LYS A 137 -11.76 -20.69 -3.49
CA LYS A 137 -11.46 -21.93 -2.74
C LYS A 137 -12.54 -23.01 -2.83
N GLU A 138 -13.73 -22.68 -3.31
CA GLU A 138 -14.83 -23.63 -3.56
C GLU A 138 -14.73 -24.25 -4.95
N LEU A 139 -14.16 -23.54 -5.92
CA LEU A 139 -14.06 -23.96 -7.31
C LEU A 139 -12.69 -24.52 -7.69
N VAL A 140 -11.63 -24.10 -7.03
CA VAL A 140 -10.26 -24.61 -7.27
C VAL A 140 -9.89 -25.59 -6.18
N LYS A 141 -9.64 -26.86 -6.57
CA LYS A 141 -9.19 -27.89 -5.63
C LYS A 141 -7.82 -27.50 -5.07
N LYS A 142 -7.55 -27.84 -3.80
CA LYS A 142 -6.26 -27.57 -3.14
C LYS A 142 -5.05 -28.10 -3.91
N THR A 143 -5.21 -29.25 -4.59
CA THR A 143 -4.16 -29.86 -5.42
C THR A 143 -3.86 -29.07 -6.70
N ASP A 144 -4.79 -28.24 -7.16
CA ASP A 144 -4.70 -27.50 -8.41
C ASP A 144 -4.28 -26.06 -8.19
N VAL A 145 -4.24 -25.58 -6.93
CA VAL A 145 -3.79 -24.22 -6.58
C VAL A 145 -2.35 -24.03 -7.04
N PRO A 146 -2.03 -22.93 -7.77
CA PRO A 146 -0.68 -22.63 -8.19
C PRO A 146 0.31 -22.60 -7.01
N ARG A 147 1.45 -23.28 -7.15
CA ARG A 147 2.54 -23.29 -6.17
C ARG A 147 3.70 -22.39 -6.58
N ARG A 148 3.72 -21.99 -7.84
CA ARG A 148 4.71 -21.09 -8.44
C ARG A 148 4.00 -20.14 -9.39
N TYR A 149 4.61 -18.97 -9.68
CA TYR A 149 4.04 -18.06 -10.66
C TYR A 149 3.98 -18.69 -12.07
N GLU A 150 4.96 -19.54 -12.41
CA GLU A 150 5.02 -20.24 -13.70
C GLU A 150 3.82 -21.15 -13.93
N ASP A 151 3.16 -21.66 -12.87
CA ASP A 151 1.97 -22.50 -12.98
C ASP A 151 0.80 -21.79 -13.66
N LEU A 152 0.79 -20.44 -13.63
CA LEU A 152 -0.19 -19.65 -14.38
C LEU A 152 -0.07 -19.77 -15.89
N THR A 153 1.02 -20.35 -16.40
CA THR A 153 1.20 -20.59 -17.84
C THR A 153 0.60 -21.93 -18.30
N ASP A 154 0.15 -22.79 -17.38
CA ASP A 154 -0.52 -24.03 -17.72
C ASP A 154 -1.83 -23.74 -18.49
N PRO A 155 -2.07 -24.41 -19.65
CA PRO A 155 -3.30 -24.24 -20.44
C PRO A 155 -4.62 -24.50 -19.68
N ARG A 156 -4.58 -25.21 -18.54
CA ARG A 156 -5.77 -25.38 -17.67
C ARG A 156 -6.36 -24.04 -17.21
N TRP A 157 -5.56 -22.99 -17.16
CA TRP A 157 -5.96 -21.65 -16.73
C TRP A 157 -6.46 -20.76 -17.89
N ARG A 158 -6.55 -21.28 -19.10
CA ARG A 158 -7.01 -20.50 -20.25
C ARG A 158 -8.40 -19.94 -20.03
N ASN A 159 -8.55 -18.61 -20.20
CA ASN A 159 -9.75 -17.80 -19.93
C ASN A 159 -10.22 -17.84 -18.45
N LYS A 160 -9.39 -18.30 -17.50
CA LYS A 160 -9.76 -18.44 -16.09
C LYS A 160 -9.03 -17.46 -15.16
N ILE A 161 -8.19 -16.60 -15.72
CA ILE A 161 -7.40 -15.62 -14.97
C ILE A 161 -8.02 -14.23 -15.19
N VAL A 162 -8.02 -13.40 -14.13
CA VAL A 162 -8.27 -11.96 -14.20
C VAL A 162 -7.09 -11.20 -13.59
N MET A 163 -6.74 -10.06 -14.17
CA MET A 163 -5.71 -9.16 -13.65
C MET A 163 -5.97 -7.72 -14.08
N ALA A 164 -5.36 -6.77 -13.38
CA ALA A 164 -5.39 -5.39 -13.85
C ALA A 164 -4.54 -5.24 -15.13
N ASP A 165 -4.98 -4.36 -16.02
CA ASP A 165 -4.41 -4.16 -17.36
C ASP A 165 -2.89 -3.90 -17.30
N PRO A 166 -2.07 -4.81 -17.84
CA PRO A 166 -0.62 -4.69 -17.81
C PRO A 166 -0.07 -3.59 -18.74
N GLY A 167 -0.92 -3.03 -19.60
CA GLY A 167 -0.53 -1.94 -20.48
C GLY A 167 -0.68 -0.55 -19.87
N THR A 168 -1.51 -0.43 -18.83
CA THR A 168 -1.89 0.89 -18.29
C THR A 168 -1.86 0.99 -16.77
N HIS A 169 -1.93 -0.14 -16.04
CA HIS A 169 -1.97 -0.12 -14.58
C HIS A 169 -0.56 -0.15 -13.97
N PRO A 170 -0.07 0.95 -13.32
CA PRO A 170 1.32 1.07 -12.90
C PRO A 170 1.77 -0.04 -11.94
N THR A 171 0.94 -0.41 -10.94
CA THR A 171 1.32 -1.48 -9.99
C THR A 171 1.46 -2.84 -10.67
N THR A 172 0.63 -3.15 -11.67
CA THR A 172 0.77 -4.39 -12.46
C THR A 172 2.05 -4.38 -13.28
N ILE A 173 2.37 -3.25 -13.91
CA ILE A 173 3.62 -3.06 -14.67
C ILE A 173 4.82 -3.26 -13.72
N SER A 174 4.82 -2.59 -12.57
CA SER A 174 5.89 -2.71 -11.57
C SER A 174 6.00 -4.15 -11.04
N TRP A 175 4.89 -4.85 -10.82
CA TRP A 175 4.90 -6.24 -10.40
C TRP A 175 5.52 -7.16 -11.46
N LEU A 176 5.16 -7.02 -12.73
CA LEU A 176 5.72 -7.82 -13.82
C LEU A 176 7.22 -7.59 -13.97
N ILE A 177 7.70 -6.36 -13.83
CA ILE A 177 9.13 -6.04 -13.80
C ILE A 177 9.79 -6.57 -12.53
N GLY A 178 9.13 -6.42 -11.39
CA GLY A 178 9.59 -6.99 -10.12
C GLY A 178 9.81 -8.50 -10.19
N LEU A 179 8.95 -9.23 -10.91
CA LEU A 179 9.15 -10.67 -11.17
C LEU A 179 10.44 -10.92 -11.97
N LYS A 180 10.73 -10.10 -13.00
CA LYS A 180 11.99 -10.19 -13.74
C LYS A 180 13.20 -10.05 -12.82
N GLU A 181 13.15 -9.11 -11.90
CA GLU A 181 14.29 -8.72 -11.09
C GLU A 181 14.49 -9.59 -9.83
N ASN A 182 13.41 -10.19 -9.29
CA ASN A 182 13.45 -10.86 -7.99
C ASN A 182 13.08 -12.35 -8.03
N VAL A 183 12.52 -12.84 -9.14
CA VAL A 183 11.99 -14.22 -9.23
C VAL A 183 12.64 -15.01 -10.33
N PHE A 184 12.66 -14.49 -11.56
CA PHE A 184 13.19 -15.21 -12.71
C PHE A 184 14.72 -15.07 -12.82
N LYS A 185 15.40 -16.17 -13.19
CA LYS A 185 16.87 -16.21 -13.27
C LYS A 185 17.41 -15.53 -14.53
N SER A 186 16.58 -15.41 -15.56
CA SER A 186 16.96 -14.81 -16.84
C SER A 186 15.79 -14.11 -17.51
N GLU A 187 16.11 -13.18 -18.42
CA GLU A 187 15.11 -12.53 -19.26
C GLU A 187 14.35 -13.53 -20.14
N ALA A 188 15.00 -14.58 -20.59
CA ALA A 188 14.39 -15.63 -21.40
C ALA A 188 13.30 -16.38 -20.61
N GLU A 189 13.55 -16.76 -19.34
CA GLU A 189 12.56 -17.38 -18.48
C GLU A 189 11.38 -16.44 -18.19
N TRP A 190 11.67 -15.20 -17.86
CA TRP A 190 10.65 -14.18 -17.63
C TRP A 190 9.79 -13.95 -18.89
N MET A 191 10.39 -13.81 -20.05
CA MET A 191 9.66 -13.66 -21.33
C MET A 191 8.84 -14.91 -21.68
N LYS A 192 9.32 -16.10 -21.36
CA LYS A 192 8.55 -17.35 -21.50
C LYS A 192 7.31 -17.32 -20.60
N PHE A 193 7.46 -16.88 -19.35
CA PHE A 193 6.35 -16.70 -18.42
C PHE A 193 5.31 -15.70 -18.95
N LEU A 194 5.74 -14.51 -19.40
CA LEU A 194 4.82 -13.49 -19.93
C LEU A 194 4.01 -14.00 -21.13
N ARG A 195 4.68 -14.66 -22.09
CA ARG A 195 4.01 -15.25 -23.25
C ARG A 195 3.05 -16.37 -22.88
N GLY A 196 3.43 -17.22 -21.93
CA GLY A 196 2.57 -18.30 -21.42
C GLY A 196 1.34 -17.75 -20.70
N LEU A 197 1.51 -16.72 -19.86
CA LEU A 197 0.41 -16.03 -19.20
C LEU A 197 -0.52 -15.36 -20.22
N ALA A 198 0.03 -14.69 -21.23
CA ALA A 198 -0.74 -14.05 -22.30
C ALA A 198 -1.50 -15.09 -23.14
N ALA A 199 -0.91 -16.26 -23.43
CA ALA A 199 -1.56 -17.35 -24.16
C ALA A 199 -2.80 -17.89 -23.42
N ASN A 200 -2.86 -17.74 -22.10
CA ASN A 200 -4.02 -18.09 -21.29
C ASN A 200 -5.15 -17.04 -21.33
N LYS A 201 -4.98 -15.97 -22.12
CA LYS A 201 -6.00 -14.94 -22.37
C LYS A 201 -6.64 -14.42 -21.07
N PRO A 202 -5.86 -13.79 -20.18
CA PRO A 202 -6.42 -13.20 -18.96
C PRO A 202 -7.49 -12.16 -19.30
N MET A 203 -8.50 -12.06 -18.45
CA MET A 203 -9.42 -10.92 -18.45
C MET A 203 -8.71 -9.70 -17.87
N PHE A 204 -8.76 -8.57 -18.54
CA PHE A 204 -8.19 -7.32 -18.07
C PHE A 204 -9.24 -6.38 -17.51
N VAL A 205 -8.93 -5.78 -16.36
CA VAL A 205 -9.74 -4.75 -15.70
C VAL A 205 -8.88 -3.53 -15.39
N ALA A 206 -9.49 -2.37 -15.20
CA ALA A 206 -8.78 -1.10 -15.09
C ALA A 206 -7.83 -0.99 -13.86
N SER A 207 -8.10 -1.75 -12.80
CA SER A 207 -7.31 -1.74 -11.55
C SER A 207 -7.55 -3.00 -10.73
N PHE A 208 -6.86 -3.15 -9.59
CA PHE A 208 -7.10 -4.30 -8.70
C PHE A 208 -8.49 -4.33 -8.05
N GLY A 209 -9.15 -3.19 -7.86
CA GLY A 209 -10.47 -3.13 -7.22
C GLY A 209 -11.52 -4.05 -7.86
N PRO A 210 -11.67 -4.08 -9.19
CA PRO A 210 -12.60 -4.97 -9.88
C PRO A 210 -12.19 -6.45 -9.95
N THR A 211 -10.92 -6.82 -9.67
CA THR A 211 -10.45 -8.19 -9.88
C THR A 211 -11.13 -9.26 -9.02
N PRO A 212 -11.60 -8.99 -7.78
CA PRO A 212 -12.27 -10.03 -6.98
C PRO A 212 -13.62 -10.49 -7.55
N ALA A 213 -14.42 -9.58 -8.11
CA ALA A 213 -15.78 -9.89 -8.51
C ALA A 213 -15.91 -11.07 -9.50
N PRO A 214 -15.10 -11.17 -10.58
CA PRO A 214 -15.14 -12.35 -11.46
C PRO A 214 -14.72 -13.65 -10.76
N VAL A 215 -13.88 -13.57 -9.70
CA VAL A 215 -13.46 -14.76 -8.94
C VAL A 215 -14.52 -15.16 -7.92
N GLU A 216 -15.17 -14.19 -7.28
CA GLU A 216 -16.31 -14.42 -6.39
C GLU A 216 -17.45 -15.14 -7.11
N SER A 217 -17.80 -14.67 -8.32
CA SER A 217 -18.87 -15.24 -9.14
C SER A 217 -18.52 -16.58 -9.80
N GLY A 218 -17.24 -16.98 -9.82
CA GLY A 218 -16.74 -18.15 -10.54
C GLY A 218 -16.59 -17.94 -12.06
N GLU A 219 -16.80 -16.75 -12.59
CA GLU A 219 -16.49 -16.42 -13.99
C GLU A 219 -14.99 -16.62 -14.29
N LYS A 220 -14.15 -16.23 -13.35
CA LYS A 220 -12.72 -16.53 -13.34
C LYS A 220 -12.37 -17.34 -12.08
N LEU A 221 -11.28 -18.08 -12.14
CA LEU A 221 -10.86 -18.95 -11.01
C LEU A 221 -9.74 -18.33 -10.21
N ILE A 222 -8.88 -17.53 -10.86
CA ILE A 222 -7.70 -16.91 -10.27
C ILE A 222 -7.67 -15.42 -10.62
N ALA A 223 -7.34 -14.58 -9.63
CA ALA A 223 -6.97 -13.20 -9.82
C ALA A 223 -5.50 -12.96 -9.47
N ILE A 224 -4.77 -12.27 -10.33
CA ILE A 224 -3.53 -11.58 -9.94
C ILE A 224 -3.96 -10.27 -9.29
N SER A 225 -3.90 -10.19 -7.96
CA SER A 225 -4.58 -9.16 -7.18
C SER A 225 -3.95 -8.97 -5.80
N MET A 226 -4.62 -8.19 -4.95
CA MET A 226 -4.17 -7.89 -3.59
C MET A 226 -4.86 -8.81 -2.57
N PRO A 227 -4.12 -9.48 -1.66
CA PRO A 227 -4.70 -10.32 -0.60
C PRO A 227 -5.70 -9.61 0.31
N LYS A 228 -5.63 -8.28 0.43
CA LYS A 228 -6.59 -7.51 1.24
C LYS A 228 -8.06 -7.77 0.87
N TYR A 229 -8.33 -8.18 -0.36
CA TYR A 229 -9.70 -8.48 -0.78
C TYR A 229 -10.28 -9.74 -0.11
N ILE A 230 -9.45 -10.62 0.45
CA ILE A 230 -9.91 -11.73 1.29
C ILE A 230 -10.60 -11.19 2.54
N VAL A 231 -10.10 -10.07 3.09
CA VAL A 231 -10.70 -9.41 4.26
C VAL A 231 -11.90 -8.56 3.86
N THR A 232 -11.73 -7.66 2.89
CA THR A 232 -12.76 -6.66 2.56
C THR A 232 -13.94 -7.23 1.77
N LYS A 233 -13.81 -8.44 1.26
CA LYS A 233 -14.87 -9.17 0.54
C LYS A 233 -15.44 -10.35 1.33
N ALA A 234 -15.01 -10.55 2.58
CA ALA A 234 -15.59 -11.59 3.41
C ALA A 234 -17.12 -11.40 3.51
N PRO A 235 -17.93 -12.48 3.41
CA PRO A 235 -17.54 -13.90 3.45
C PRO A 235 -17.29 -14.56 2.07
N ALA A 236 -16.95 -13.82 1.02
CA ALA A 236 -16.67 -14.39 -0.30
C ALA A 236 -15.65 -15.55 -0.21
N PRO A 237 -15.78 -16.60 -1.07
CA PRO A 237 -14.94 -17.81 -1.00
C PRO A 237 -13.54 -17.58 -1.56
N LEU A 238 -12.88 -16.50 -1.16
CA LEU A 238 -11.55 -16.13 -1.60
C LEU A 238 -10.48 -16.66 -0.65
N ASP A 239 -9.37 -17.15 -1.23
CA ASP A 239 -8.12 -17.43 -0.52
C ASP A 239 -6.95 -17.08 -1.44
N TRP A 240 -5.71 -17.09 -0.93
CA TRP A 240 -4.50 -16.81 -1.71
C TRP A 240 -3.65 -18.05 -1.88
N ALA A 241 -3.02 -18.18 -3.05
CA ALA A 241 -2.08 -19.25 -3.34
C ALA A 241 -0.75 -18.97 -2.63
N ARG A 242 -0.33 -19.92 -1.76
CA ARG A 242 0.95 -19.87 -1.04
C ARG A 242 2.06 -20.33 -1.96
N VAL A 243 2.41 -19.46 -2.92
CA VAL A 243 3.50 -19.77 -3.87
C VAL A 243 4.85 -19.80 -3.17
N GLU A 244 5.77 -20.62 -3.68
CA GLU A 244 7.12 -20.79 -3.12
C GLU A 244 7.99 -19.53 -3.27
N GLN A 245 7.72 -18.72 -4.30
CA GLN A 245 8.41 -17.48 -4.56
C GLN A 245 7.88 -16.34 -3.66
N PRO A 246 8.68 -15.28 -3.46
CA PRO A 246 8.23 -14.14 -2.66
C PRO A 246 7.04 -13.43 -3.32
N MET A 247 6.13 -12.93 -2.50
CA MET A 247 5.18 -11.90 -2.92
C MET A 247 5.92 -10.58 -3.12
N LEU A 248 5.61 -9.89 -4.19
CA LEU A 248 6.22 -8.62 -4.54
C LEU A 248 5.22 -7.49 -4.34
N GLY A 249 5.69 -6.36 -3.85
CA GLY A 249 4.80 -5.23 -3.65
C GLY A 249 5.51 -3.88 -3.61
N THR A 250 4.73 -2.84 -3.88
CA THR A 250 5.20 -1.46 -3.88
C THR A 250 5.05 -0.85 -2.48
N PRO A 251 6.10 -0.22 -1.93
CA PRO A 251 6.00 0.45 -0.64
C PRO A 251 4.96 1.57 -0.64
N ARG A 252 4.16 1.63 0.41
CA ARG A 252 3.24 2.72 0.70
C ARG A 252 3.92 3.72 1.63
N ALA A 253 3.85 4.98 1.29
CA ALA A 253 4.49 6.05 2.02
C ALA A 253 3.49 7.13 2.45
N ILE A 254 3.83 7.84 3.54
CA ILE A 254 3.06 8.96 4.08
C ILE A 254 4.01 10.12 4.38
N ALA A 255 3.54 11.35 4.21
CA ALA A 255 4.29 12.57 4.45
C ALA A 255 3.37 13.74 4.81
N ILE A 256 3.92 14.74 5.51
CA ILE A 256 3.26 16.03 5.74
C ILE A 256 3.63 16.99 4.61
N THR A 257 2.70 17.82 4.17
CA THR A 257 2.96 18.80 3.12
C THR A 257 3.70 20.03 3.68
N SER A 258 4.56 20.65 2.86
CA SER A 258 5.37 21.82 3.29
C SER A 258 4.55 23.07 3.57
N LYS A 259 3.34 23.16 3.03
CA LYS A 259 2.39 24.25 3.23
C LYS A 259 1.08 23.76 3.83
N ALA A 260 1.17 22.77 4.75
CA ALA A 260 0.00 22.23 5.43
C ALA A 260 -0.83 23.35 6.05
N PRO A 261 -2.12 23.50 5.67
CA PRO A 261 -3.01 24.50 6.28
C PRO A 261 -3.20 24.31 7.79
N HIS A 262 -3.08 23.08 8.27
CA HIS A 262 -3.28 22.69 9.67
C HIS A 262 -2.07 21.87 10.17
N PRO A 263 -0.90 22.51 10.43
CA PRO A 263 0.36 21.80 10.66
C PRO A 263 0.40 20.96 11.93
N ASN A 264 -0.34 21.31 12.97
CA ASN A 264 -0.43 20.50 14.20
C ASN A 264 -1.38 19.33 14.01
N ALA A 265 -2.50 19.53 13.33
CA ALA A 265 -3.41 18.46 12.98
C ALA A 265 -2.75 17.47 12.00
N ALA A 266 -1.89 17.93 11.09
CA ALA A 266 -1.08 17.10 10.21
C ALA A 266 -0.13 16.18 11.00
N LYS A 267 0.60 16.72 11.98
CA LYS A 267 1.50 15.93 12.84
C LYS A 267 0.71 14.90 13.66
N LEU A 268 -0.38 15.35 14.30
CA LEU A 268 -1.25 14.47 15.08
C LEU A 268 -1.82 13.34 14.22
N PHE A 269 -2.27 13.64 13.00
CA PHE A 269 -2.80 12.65 12.06
C PHE A 269 -1.72 11.66 11.62
N MET A 270 -0.51 12.13 11.30
CA MET A 270 0.60 11.26 10.92
C MET A 270 1.04 10.37 12.07
N ASP A 271 1.11 10.90 13.31
CA ASP A 271 1.45 10.11 14.51
C ASP A 271 0.37 9.05 14.78
N TYR A 272 -0.90 9.43 14.67
CA TYR A 272 -2.00 8.48 14.79
C TYR A 272 -1.94 7.39 13.71
N TRP A 273 -1.78 7.77 12.44
CA TRP A 273 -1.70 6.84 11.31
C TRP A 273 -0.60 5.80 11.52
N LEU A 274 0.57 6.22 12.01
CA LEU A 274 1.72 5.33 12.23
C LEU A 274 1.66 4.57 13.56
N SER A 275 0.67 4.85 14.41
CA SER A 275 0.49 4.16 15.69
C SER A 275 0.11 2.69 15.48
N LYS A 276 0.46 1.84 16.47
CA LYS A 276 0.06 0.43 16.46
C LYS A 276 -1.46 0.28 16.35
N LYS A 277 -2.24 1.13 17.03
CA LYS A 277 -3.71 1.11 17.00
C LYS A 277 -4.24 1.32 15.58
N ALA A 278 -3.75 2.33 14.88
CA ALA A 278 -4.16 2.62 13.51
C ALA A 278 -3.71 1.55 12.52
N MET A 279 -2.50 1.02 12.69
CA MET A 279 -2.00 -0.09 11.88
C MET A 279 -2.80 -1.38 12.13
N ASP A 280 -3.22 -1.65 13.37
CA ASP A 280 -4.15 -2.76 13.67
C ASP A 280 -5.49 -2.60 12.94
N VAL A 281 -6.05 -1.39 12.87
CA VAL A 281 -7.28 -1.10 12.09
C VAL A 281 -7.04 -1.33 10.60
N LEU A 282 -5.96 -0.78 10.03
CA LEU A 282 -5.61 -0.97 8.62
C LEU A 282 -5.41 -2.45 8.26
N ALA A 283 -4.72 -3.21 9.11
CA ALA A 283 -4.49 -4.62 8.86
C ALA A 283 -5.78 -5.44 9.03
N LYS A 284 -6.52 -5.26 10.13
CA LYS A 284 -7.63 -6.14 10.49
C LYS A 284 -8.93 -5.84 9.75
N GLU A 285 -9.23 -4.56 9.50
CA GLU A 285 -10.49 -4.16 8.88
C GLU A 285 -10.35 -3.90 7.38
N VAL A 286 -9.15 -3.46 6.93
CA VAL A 286 -8.89 -3.16 5.52
C VAL A 286 -8.05 -4.24 4.82
N GLY A 287 -7.38 -5.10 5.59
CA GLY A 287 -6.55 -6.18 5.05
C GLY A 287 -5.19 -5.71 4.51
N GLU A 288 -4.75 -4.49 4.86
CA GLU A 288 -3.47 -3.95 4.38
C GLU A 288 -2.28 -4.64 5.05
N TYR A 289 -1.22 -4.88 4.28
CA TYR A 289 0.06 -5.35 4.83
C TYR A 289 0.84 -4.14 5.35
N VAL A 290 0.86 -4.01 6.67
CA VAL A 290 1.51 -2.88 7.35
C VAL A 290 2.90 -3.27 7.85
N LEU A 291 3.76 -2.28 8.06
CA LEU A 291 5.15 -2.47 8.49
C LEU A 291 5.34 -2.26 10.00
N ALA A 292 4.26 -1.97 10.73
CA ALA A 292 4.29 -1.93 12.19
C ALA A 292 4.60 -3.33 12.74
N PRO A 293 5.57 -3.47 13.66
CA PRO A 293 5.98 -4.77 14.18
C PRO A 293 4.83 -5.57 14.80
N GLY A 294 4.72 -6.83 14.42
CA GLY A 294 3.74 -7.78 14.96
C GLY A 294 2.29 -7.52 14.53
N VAL A 295 2.05 -6.66 13.54
CA VAL A 295 0.72 -6.37 13.00
C VAL A 295 0.57 -6.99 11.63
N PHE A 296 -0.45 -7.85 11.45
CA PHE A 296 -0.75 -8.52 10.20
C PHE A 296 -2.25 -8.56 9.93
N PRO A 297 -2.68 -8.55 8.65
CA PRO A 297 -4.08 -8.80 8.32
C PRO A 297 -4.51 -10.21 8.72
N PRO A 298 -5.80 -10.44 9.04
CA PRO A 298 -6.35 -11.73 9.47
C PRO A 298 -6.50 -12.68 8.28
N ILE A 299 -5.41 -12.94 7.58
CA ILE A 299 -5.32 -13.84 6.43
C ILE A 299 -4.41 -15.00 6.83
N GLU A 300 -4.91 -16.21 6.73
CA GLU A 300 -4.17 -17.41 7.13
C GLU A 300 -2.82 -17.51 6.40
N GLY A 301 -1.73 -17.69 7.16
CA GLY A 301 -0.38 -17.87 6.65
C GLY A 301 0.32 -16.59 6.18
N ILE A 302 -0.36 -15.43 6.18
CA ILE A 302 0.23 -14.19 5.63
C ILE A 302 1.40 -13.66 6.47
N SER A 303 1.39 -13.90 7.79
CA SER A 303 2.46 -13.46 8.69
C SER A 303 3.80 -14.15 8.45
N SER A 304 3.78 -15.33 7.84
CA SER A 304 4.98 -16.10 7.47
C SER A 304 5.37 -15.95 6.00
N ALA A 305 4.58 -15.21 5.22
CA ALA A 305 4.86 -15.00 3.81
C ALA A 305 6.10 -14.13 3.60
N LYS A 306 6.96 -14.53 2.67
CA LYS A 306 8.08 -13.71 2.24
C LYS A 306 7.57 -12.59 1.34
N VAL A 307 7.61 -11.37 1.81
CA VAL A 307 7.25 -10.17 1.04
C VAL A 307 8.50 -9.39 0.71
N VAL A 308 8.67 -9.01 -0.55
CA VAL A 308 9.80 -8.21 -1.04
C VAL A 308 9.26 -6.90 -1.59
N ALA A 309 9.76 -5.80 -1.04
CA ALA A 309 9.53 -4.48 -1.60
C ALA A 309 10.30 -4.34 -2.92
N ILE A 310 9.57 -4.15 -4.01
CA ILE A 310 10.16 -3.94 -5.33
C ILE A 310 10.61 -2.49 -5.50
N ARG A 311 11.63 -2.31 -6.34
CA ARG A 311 12.02 -0.96 -6.74
C ARG A 311 10.89 -0.29 -7.50
N GLU A 312 10.95 0.98 -7.52
CA GLU A 312 9.98 1.79 -8.23
C GLU A 312 10.44 2.10 -9.64
N LEU A 313 9.49 2.10 -10.55
CA LEU A 313 9.71 2.50 -11.93
C LEU A 313 9.42 3.98 -12.07
N SER A 314 10.24 4.69 -12.84
CA SER A 314 9.94 6.06 -13.27
C SER A 314 8.73 6.08 -14.22
N ASP A 315 8.13 7.26 -14.42
CA ASP A 315 7.01 7.41 -15.36
C ASP A 315 7.39 6.97 -16.78
N ASP A 316 8.61 7.26 -17.22
CA ASP A 316 9.14 6.82 -18.51
C ASP A 316 9.26 5.29 -18.59
N GLU A 317 9.72 4.64 -17.52
CA GLU A 317 9.77 3.18 -17.43
C GLU A 317 8.37 2.57 -17.46
N ILE A 318 7.42 3.12 -16.70
CA ILE A 318 6.02 2.69 -16.70
C ILE A 318 5.43 2.78 -18.11
N GLN A 319 5.63 3.90 -18.80
CA GLN A 319 5.14 4.08 -20.16
C GLN A 319 5.82 3.11 -21.15
N LYS A 320 7.14 2.99 -21.07
CA LYS A 320 7.91 2.07 -21.93
C LYS A 320 7.46 0.63 -21.78
N TRP A 321 7.38 0.15 -20.52
CA TRP A 321 7.00 -1.23 -20.24
C TRP A 321 5.52 -1.49 -20.51
N GLY A 322 4.63 -0.54 -20.19
CA GLY A 322 3.22 -0.62 -20.54
C GLY A 322 3.01 -0.82 -22.04
N ASN A 323 3.74 -0.07 -22.90
CA ASN A 323 3.67 -0.24 -24.34
C ASN A 323 4.19 -1.61 -24.82
N GLN A 324 5.19 -2.18 -24.12
CA GLN A 324 5.67 -3.53 -24.43
C GLN A 324 4.66 -4.60 -24.00
N PHE A 325 4.08 -4.47 -22.80
CA PHE A 325 3.08 -5.40 -22.30
C PHE A 325 1.80 -5.38 -23.12
N LYS A 326 1.35 -4.22 -23.63
CA LYS A 326 0.26 -4.16 -24.60
C LYS A 326 0.49 -5.08 -25.78
N LYS A 327 1.71 -5.11 -26.33
CA LYS A 327 2.05 -5.98 -27.46
C LYS A 327 2.09 -7.46 -27.07
N ILE A 328 2.63 -7.78 -25.88
CA ILE A 328 2.75 -9.18 -25.41
C ILE A 328 1.38 -9.77 -25.08
N PHE A 329 0.50 -8.98 -24.44
CA PHE A 329 -0.81 -9.42 -23.99
C PHE A 329 -1.96 -9.12 -24.97
N ASP A 330 -1.65 -8.54 -26.15
CA ASP A 330 -2.62 -8.12 -27.16
C ASP A 330 -3.74 -7.24 -26.58
N VAL A 331 -3.35 -6.27 -25.75
CA VAL A 331 -4.26 -5.29 -25.14
C VAL A 331 -4.37 -4.09 -26.09
N ARG A 332 -5.60 -3.73 -26.47
CA ARG A 332 -5.90 -2.62 -27.38
C ARG A 332 -6.05 -1.28 -26.66
#